data_a53b10af2b98facb9b1d59649cb08150
#
_entry.id   a53b10af2b98facb9b1d59649cb08150
#
_cell.length_a   1.000
_cell.length_b   1.000
_cell.length_c   1.000
_cell.angle_alpha   90.00
_cell.angle_beta   90.00
_cell.angle_gamma   90.00
#
_symmetry.space_group_name_H-M   'P 1'
#
loop_
_entity.id
_entity.type
_entity.pdbx_description
1 polymer ?
#
loop_
_entity_poly.entity_id
_entity_poly.type
_entity_poly.pdbx_seq_one_letter_code
_entity_poly.pdbx_strand_id
1 'polypeptide(L)'
;GELQIRINGVKADINEIKALRPADIIRIEYHDNPGLRYGNAEIVLDYIVRRPDTGGSFGTDLSQGINAMWGSYNVFGKVNHKKSEFGLSYHMGPRDFYGMYRDNEETFRLADGNTTQRVEKGEPSHAMLFMQNLNVSYSLQASKNSLFSATFRLRGNNQPNWDYQGVLYNVNDETDMVNMIDRTKNSWTRPSLDLYY
;
A
#
# COMPACT_ATOMS: atom_id res chain seq x y z
N GLY A 1 -3.48 -17.38 5.44
CA GLY A 1 -3.52 -16.53 6.63
C GLY A 1 -2.53 -15.38 6.60
N GLU A 2 -2.71 -14.45 7.50
CA GLU A 2 -1.86 -13.26 7.55
C GLU A 2 -0.55 -13.56 8.29
N LEU A 3 0.59 -13.32 7.61
CA LEU A 3 1.90 -13.30 8.24
C LEU A 3 2.09 -11.95 8.95
N GLN A 4 2.36 -11.96 10.25
CA GLN A 4 2.69 -10.77 11.02
C GLN A 4 4.18 -10.78 11.38
N ILE A 5 4.86 -9.68 11.08
CA ILE A 5 6.26 -9.50 11.44
C ILE A 5 6.36 -8.57 12.65
N ARG A 6 7.27 -8.91 13.56
CA ARG A 6 7.54 -8.13 14.78
C ARG A 6 9.03 -7.94 15.01
N ILE A 7 9.37 -6.90 15.75
CA ILE A 7 10.70 -6.66 16.28
C ILE A 7 10.58 -6.43 17.78
N ASN A 8 11.17 -7.32 18.59
CA ASN A 8 11.08 -7.30 20.05
C ASN A 8 9.63 -7.17 20.56
N GLY A 9 8.70 -7.92 19.97
CA GLY A 9 7.29 -7.92 20.33
C GLY A 9 6.43 -6.81 19.72
N VAL A 10 7.00 -5.83 19.03
CA VAL A 10 6.28 -4.73 18.39
C VAL A 10 6.05 -5.06 16.90
N LYS A 11 4.82 -4.86 16.41
CA LYS A 11 4.48 -5.07 14.99
C LYS A 11 5.34 -4.17 14.11
N ALA A 12 5.99 -4.74 13.11
CA ALA A 12 6.91 -4.08 12.20
C ALA A 12 6.54 -4.35 10.74
N ASP A 13 7.03 -3.52 9.83
CA ASP A 13 6.90 -3.72 8.41
C ASP A 13 8.19 -4.30 7.79
N ILE A 14 8.11 -4.67 6.51
CA ILE A 14 9.23 -5.30 5.81
C ILE A 14 10.42 -4.34 5.64
N ASN A 15 10.19 -3.02 5.58
CA ASN A 15 11.26 -2.05 5.44
C ASN A 15 12.03 -1.90 6.76
N GLU A 16 11.34 -2.01 7.89
CA GLU A 16 11.97 -2.05 9.21
C GLU A 16 12.89 -3.27 9.35
N ILE A 17 12.47 -4.43 8.83
CA ILE A 17 13.31 -5.63 8.81
C ILE A 17 14.53 -5.44 7.91
N LYS A 18 14.36 -4.86 6.72
CA LYS A 18 15.48 -4.56 5.81
C LYS A 18 16.49 -3.59 6.41
N ALA A 19 16.05 -2.73 7.34
CA ALA A 19 16.92 -1.79 8.04
C ALA A 19 17.69 -2.42 9.21
N LEU A 20 17.37 -3.65 9.63
CA LEU A 20 18.08 -4.34 10.68
C LEU A 20 19.49 -4.72 10.22
N ARG A 21 20.49 -4.50 11.07
CA ARG A 21 21.81 -5.04 10.87
C ARG A 21 21.82 -6.51 11.30
N PRO A 22 22.25 -7.45 10.47
CA PRO A 22 22.27 -8.87 10.81
C PRO A 22 22.98 -9.18 12.12
N ALA A 23 24.05 -8.42 12.44
CA ALA A 23 24.81 -8.57 13.67
C ALA A 23 24.05 -8.22 14.96
N ASP A 24 22.96 -7.49 14.83
CA ASP A 24 22.12 -7.11 15.98
C ASP A 24 21.00 -8.12 16.22
N ILE A 25 20.71 -9.02 15.28
CA ILE A 25 19.69 -10.06 15.41
C ILE A 25 20.22 -11.14 16.35
N ILE A 26 19.56 -11.35 17.48
CA ILE A 26 19.91 -12.38 18.46
C ILE A 26 19.29 -13.72 18.04
N ARG A 27 18.01 -13.70 17.67
CA ARG A 27 17.24 -14.85 17.21
C ARG A 27 15.95 -14.39 16.54
N ILE A 28 15.29 -15.29 15.84
CA ILE A 28 13.94 -15.11 15.29
C ILE A 28 13.04 -16.11 15.99
N GLU A 29 11.98 -15.62 16.62
CA GLU A 29 10.94 -16.44 17.22
C GLU A 29 9.81 -16.65 16.23
N TYR A 30 9.49 -17.91 15.99
CA TYR A 30 8.39 -18.34 15.13
C TYR A 30 7.22 -18.79 15.99
N HIS A 31 6.05 -18.23 15.76
CA HIS A 31 4.82 -18.64 16.43
C HIS A 31 3.80 -19.03 15.35
N ASP A 32 3.40 -20.30 15.37
CA ASP A 32 2.34 -20.85 14.55
C ASP A 32 1.04 -20.81 15.33
N ASN A 33 -0.02 -20.32 14.71
CA ASN A 33 -1.33 -20.16 15.31
C ASN A 33 -1.29 -19.49 16.72
N PRO A 34 -0.72 -18.30 16.81
CA PRO A 34 -0.27 -17.69 18.10
C PRO A 34 -1.40 -17.19 19.00
N GLY A 35 -2.67 -17.37 18.58
CA GLY A 35 -3.86 -17.00 19.33
C GLY A 35 -4.20 -15.52 19.33
N LEU A 36 -5.24 -15.16 20.08
CA LEU A 36 -5.89 -13.83 20.05
C LEU A 36 -4.97 -12.66 20.41
N ARG A 37 -3.88 -12.89 21.12
CA ARG A 37 -2.89 -11.85 21.43
C ARG A 37 -2.31 -11.17 20.21
N TYR A 38 -2.28 -11.86 19.08
CA TYR A 38 -1.70 -11.39 17.83
C TYR A 38 -2.76 -11.05 16.77
N GLY A 39 -4.02 -10.93 17.21
CA GLY A 39 -5.16 -10.66 16.33
C GLY A 39 -5.45 -11.84 15.39
N ASN A 40 -5.60 -11.55 14.11
CA ASN A 40 -5.90 -12.55 13.08
C ASN A 40 -4.65 -13.13 12.41
N ALA A 41 -3.46 -12.98 13.02
CA ALA A 41 -2.24 -13.54 12.46
C ALA A 41 -2.22 -15.07 12.61
N GLU A 42 -1.99 -15.79 11.51
CA GLU A 42 -1.77 -17.24 11.54
C GLU A 42 -0.31 -17.57 11.87
N ILE A 43 0.61 -16.72 11.41
CA ILE A 43 2.03 -16.89 11.67
C ILE A 43 2.59 -15.56 12.17
N VAL A 44 3.41 -15.62 13.23
CA VAL A 44 4.17 -14.48 13.72
C VAL A 44 5.66 -14.78 13.66
N LEU A 45 6.42 -13.88 13.04
CA LEU A 45 7.88 -13.85 13.08
C LEU A 45 8.32 -12.69 13.94
N ASP A 46 8.89 -12.95 15.11
CA ASP A 46 9.41 -11.92 16.01
C ASP A 46 10.95 -11.91 15.98
N TYR A 47 11.52 -10.87 15.41
CA TYR A 47 12.95 -10.64 15.36
C TYR A 47 13.41 -10.08 16.69
N ILE A 48 14.05 -10.90 17.50
CA ILE A 48 14.64 -10.48 18.75
C ILE A 48 16.03 -9.88 18.47
N VAL A 49 16.11 -8.55 18.62
CA VAL A 49 17.32 -7.80 18.30
C VAL A 49 17.92 -7.15 19.53
N ARG A 50 19.26 -7.03 19.53
CA ARG A 50 19.98 -6.26 20.53
C ARG A 50 19.66 -4.78 20.33
N ARG A 51 19.15 -4.13 21.38
CA ARG A 51 18.91 -2.68 21.38
C ARG A 51 20.05 -1.99 22.11
N PRO A 52 20.79 -1.07 21.48
CA PRO A 52 21.62 -0.14 22.23
C PRO A 52 20.72 0.77 23.07
N ASP A 53 21.21 1.25 24.20
CA ASP A 53 20.47 2.14 25.11
C ASP A 53 19.98 3.43 24.42
N THR A 54 20.74 3.88 23.42
CA THR A 54 20.35 4.99 22.55
C THR A 54 20.90 4.74 21.16
N GLY A 55 20.08 4.88 20.16
CA GLY A 55 20.47 4.66 18.78
C GLY A 55 19.33 4.97 17.81
N GLY A 56 19.59 4.82 16.54
CA GLY A 56 18.59 5.00 15.51
C GLY A 56 19.03 4.42 14.18
N SER A 57 18.07 4.28 13.30
CA SER A 57 18.26 3.91 11.89
C SER A 57 17.43 4.83 11.02
N PHE A 58 17.92 5.05 9.81
CA PHE A 58 17.24 5.80 8.77
C PHE A 58 17.45 5.10 7.45
N GLY A 59 16.44 5.10 6.60
CA GLY A 59 16.54 4.52 5.28
C GLY A 59 15.58 5.19 4.30
N THR A 60 15.92 5.04 3.02
CA THR A 60 15.09 5.46 1.90
C THR A 60 15.06 4.37 0.85
N ASP A 61 13.92 4.24 0.18
CA ASP A 61 13.74 3.37 -0.97
C ASP A 61 13.02 4.21 -2.04
N LEU A 62 13.71 4.48 -3.14
CA LEU A 62 13.26 5.39 -4.18
C LEU A 62 13.24 4.66 -5.51
N SER A 63 12.07 4.60 -6.13
CA SER A 63 11.86 4.05 -7.47
C SER A 63 11.18 5.07 -8.35
N GLN A 64 11.69 5.25 -9.57
CA GLN A 64 11.14 6.16 -10.55
C GLN A 64 11.11 5.51 -11.94
N GLY A 65 9.96 5.59 -12.62
CA GLY A 65 9.85 5.22 -14.02
C GLY A 65 10.59 6.20 -14.92
N ILE A 66 11.29 5.69 -15.94
CA ILE A 66 12.10 6.52 -16.83
C ILE A 66 11.25 7.16 -17.92
N ASN A 67 10.30 6.42 -18.47
CA ASN A 67 9.45 6.82 -19.60
C ASN A 67 7.96 6.95 -19.26
N ALA A 68 7.63 6.86 -17.98
CA ALA A 68 6.29 7.12 -17.47
C ALA A 68 6.42 7.81 -16.12
N MET A 69 5.56 8.77 -15.85
CA MET A 69 5.57 9.48 -14.58
C MET A 69 4.91 8.62 -13.49
N TRP A 70 5.62 7.57 -13.08
CA TRP A 70 5.26 6.84 -11.87
C TRP A 70 6.47 6.73 -10.95
N GLY A 71 6.22 6.83 -9.67
CA GLY A 71 7.24 6.69 -8.65
C GLY A 71 6.73 5.96 -7.42
N SER A 72 7.66 5.49 -6.62
CA SER A 72 7.43 4.94 -5.29
C SER A 72 8.56 5.44 -4.40
N TYR A 73 8.23 6.30 -3.46
CA TYR A 73 9.22 6.95 -2.60
C TYR A 73 8.90 6.60 -1.16
N ASN A 74 9.84 5.95 -0.50
CA ASN A 74 9.74 5.58 0.90
C ASN A 74 10.87 6.25 1.68
N VAL A 75 10.52 6.82 2.81
CA VAL A 75 11.45 7.32 3.81
C VAL A 75 11.03 6.76 5.15
N PHE A 76 11.97 6.21 5.88
CA PHE A 76 11.67 5.67 7.20
C PHE A 76 12.82 5.91 8.16
N GLY A 77 12.48 6.06 9.42
CA GLY A 77 13.45 6.25 10.49
C GLY A 77 12.93 5.74 11.81
N LYS A 78 13.84 5.33 12.65
CA LYS A 78 13.55 4.83 13.99
C LYS A 78 14.62 5.31 14.95
N VAL A 79 14.20 5.79 16.09
CA VAL A 79 15.09 6.25 17.17
C VAL A 79 14.65 5.60 18.47
N ASN A 80 15.59 4.99 19.15
CA ASN A 80 15.37 4.47 20.50
C ASN A 80 16.20 5.24 21.53
N HIS A 81 15.60 5.47 22.67
CA HIS A 81 16.28 6.01 23.84
C HIS A 81 15.80 5.25 25.08
N LYS A 82 16.73 4.51 25.71
CA LYS A 82 16.45 3.64 26.85
C LYS A 82 15.31 2.65 26.53
N LYS A 83 14.17 2.82 27.19
CA LYS A 83 13.00 1.95 27.06
C LYS A 83 12.01 2.40 26.00
N SER A 84 12.22 3.58 25.41
CA SER A 84 11.32 4.19 24.42
C SER A 84 11.87 4.04 23.03
N GLU A 85 10.98 3.82 22.07
CA GLU A 85 11.28 3.79 20.64
C GLU A 85 10.26 4.61 19.88
N PHE A 86 10.72 5.47 18.99
CA PHE A 86 9.92 6.26 18.07
C PHE A 86 10.22 5.81 16.64
N GLY A 87 9.18 5.60 15.85
CA GLY A 87 9.28 5.27 14.45
C GLY A 87 8.49 6.24 13.60
N LEU A 88 9.01 6.54 12.42
CA LEU A 88 8.36 7.32 11.39
C LEU A 88 8.58 6.62 10.06
N SER A 89 7.53 6.43 9.29
CA SER A 89 7.66 6.08 7.87
C SER A 89 6.66 6.86 7.02
N TYR A 90 7.11 7.28 5.85
CA TYR A 90 6.29 7.96 4.87
C TYR A 90 6.51 7.36 3.50
N HIS A 91 5.41 7.03 2.86
CA HIS A 91 5.35 6.55 1.49
C HIS A 91 4.56 7.52 0.62
N MET A 92 5.08 7.80 -0.56
CA MET A 92 4.43 8.59 -1.60
C MET A 92 4.53 7.85 -2.93
N GLY A 93 3.39 7.70 -3.62
CA GLY A 93 3.29 6.99 -4.89
C GLY A 93 2.56 7.80 -5.95
N PRO A 94 3.23 8.75 -6.62
CA PRO A 94 2.64 9.46 -7.73
C PRO A 94 2.48 8.56 -8.96
N ARG A 95 1.39 8.77 -9.68
CA ARG A 95 1.09 8.20 -10.99
C ARG A 95 0.54 9.32 -11.87
N ASP A 96 1.16 9.55 -12.99
CA ASP A 96 0.72 10.53 -13.97
C ASP A 96 0.98 9.99 -15.38
N PHE A 97 -0.08 9.53 -16.02
CA PHE A 97 -0.01 8.82 -17.28
C PHE A 97 -0.75 9.60 -18.37
N TYR A 98 -0.04 9.93 -19.40
CA TYR A 98 -0.58 10.51 -20.62
C TYR A 98 -0.70 9.42 -21.69
N GLY A 99 -1.76 9.50 -22.49
CA GLY A 99 -2.00 8.55 -23.55
C GLY A 99 -2.55 7.20 -23.09
N MET A 100 -3.15 7.14 -21.90
CA MET A 100 -3.91 5.96 -21.49
C MET A 100 -5.16 5.81 -22.37
N TYR A 101 -5.43 4.59 -22.79
CA TYR A 101 -6.65 4.24 -23.51
C TYR A 101 -7.15 2.86 -23.07
N ARG A 102 -8.40 2.57 -23.37
CA ARG A 102 -9.02 1.28 -23.10
C ARG A 102 -9.72 0.81 -24.37
N ASP A 103 -9.29 -0.33 -24.91
CA ASP A 103 -10.00 -1.05 -25.95
C ASP A 103 -10.70 -2.25 -25.29
N ASN A 104 -11.97 -2.46 -25.65
CA ASN A 104 -12.76 -3.57 -25.13
C ASN A 104 -13.67 -4.15 -26.22
N GLU A 105 -13.81 -5.47 -26.23
CA GLU A 105 -14.72 -6.18 -27.13
C GLU A 105 -15.60 -7.10 -26.31
N GLU A 106 -16.90 -6.94 -26.43
CA GLU A 106 -17.90 -7.73 -25.72
C GLU A 106 -18.84 -8.41 -26.69
N THR A 107 -19.06 -9.71 -26.52
CA THR A 107 -20.02 -10.48 -27.30
C THR A 107 -21.21 -10.83 -26.43
N PHE A 108 -22.39 -10.43 -26.86
CA PHE A 108 -23.66 -10.73 -26.19
C PHE A 108 -24.44 -11.78 -26.98
N ARG A 109 -24.94 -12.78 -26.26
CA ARG A 109 -25.90 -13.74 -26.83
C ARG A 109 -27.32 -13.26 -26.48
N LEU A 110 -28.09 -12.98 -27.53
CA LEU A 110 -29.46 -12.50 -27.40
C LEU A 110 -30.42 -13.65 -27.07
N ALA A 111 -31.61 -13.32 -26.57
CA ALA A 111 -32.63 -14.31 -26.21
C ALA A 111 -33.17 -15.09 -27.44
N ASP A 112 -33.07 -14.52 -28.63
CA ASP A 112 -33.44 -15.17 -29.91
C ASP A 112 -32.35 -16.12 -30.45
N GLY A 113 -31.24 -16.26 -29.73
CA GLY A 113 -30.10 -17.09 -30.09
C GLY A 113 -29.06 -16.40 -30.97
N ASN A 114 -29.32 -15.19 -31.45
CA ASN A 114 -28.36 -14.39 -32.20
C ASN A 114 -27.25 -13.86 -31.27
N THR A 115 -26.13 -13.46 -31.85
CA THR A 115 -25.03 -12.78 -31.17
C THR A 115 -24.86 -11.37 -31.70
N THR A 116 -24.57 -10.43 -30.82
CA THR A 116 -24.14 -9.09 -31.20
C THR A 116 -22.81 -8.80 -30.50
N GLN A 117 -21.95 -8.05 -31.16
CA GLN A 117 -20.65 -7.67 -30.65
C GLN A 117 -20.58 -6.16 -30.52
N ARG A 118 -20.23 -5.72 -29.32
CA ARG A 118 -20.00 -4.32 -28.98
C ARG A 118 -18.50 -4.07 -28.83
N VAL A 119 -18.02 -3.04 -29.49
CA VAL A 119 -16.62 -2.64 -29.50
C VAL A 119 -16.48 -1.26 -28.89
N GLU A 120 -15.57 -1.13 -27.94
CA GLU A 120 -15.08 0.13 -27.42
C GLU A 120 -13.68 0.38 -27.99
N LYS A 121 -13.50 1.51 -28.68
CA LYS A 121 -12.20 1.99 -29.14
C LYS A 121 -11.81 3.22 -28.35
N GLY A 122 -10.77 3.07 -27.53
CA GLY A 122 -10.28 4.13 -26.68
C GLY A 122 -9.44 5.15 -27.40
N GLU A 123 -9.56 6.39 -26.97
CA GLU A 123 -8.68 7.49 -27.36
C GLU A 123 -7.72 7.83 -26.21
N PRO A 124 -6.51 8.34 -26.53
CA PRO A 124 -5.56 8.75 -25.51
C PRO A 124 -6.15 9.74 -24.51
N SER A 125 -6.02 9.44 -23.23
CA SER A 125 -6.52 10.25 -22.12
C SER A 125 -5.47 10.41 -21.02
N HIS A 126 -5.76 11.27 -20.08
CA HIS A 126 -4.88 11.55 -18.94
C HIS A 126 -5.41 10.89 -17.67
N ALA A 127 -4.56 10.16 -16.98
CA ALA A 127 -4.88 9.55 -15.70
C ALA A 127 -3.86 9.94 -14.64
N MET A 128 -4.33 10.49 -13.53
CA MET A 128 -3.49 10.95 -12.43
C MET A 128 -3.97 10.37 -11.10
N LEU A 129 -3.01 9.85 -10.34
CA LEU A 129 -3.23 9.29 -9.02
C LEU A 129 -2.07 9.65 -8.11
N PHE A 130 -2.39 10.07 -6.90
CA PHE A 130 -1.42 10.33 -5.86
C PHE A 130 -1.79 9.59 -4.58
N MET A 131 -0.99 8.60 -4.21
CA MET A 131 -1.15 7.85 -2.97
C MET A 131 -0.11 8.28 -1.94
N GLN A 132 -0.51 8.34 -0.68
CA GLN A 132 0.38 8.61 0.43
C GLN A 132 0.01 7.85 1.68
N ASN A 133 1.02 7.42 2.43
CA ASN A 133 0.87 6.74 3.70
C ASN A 133 1.90 7.28 4.70
N LEU A 134 1.41 7.75 5.82
CA LEU A 134 2.23 8.15 6.96
C LEU A 134 2.00 7.16 8.10
N ASN A 135 3.07 6.66 8.71
CA ASN A 135 3.00 5.91 9.96
C ASN A 135 3.90 6.59 10.99
N VAL A 136 3.35 6.79 12.18
CA VAL A 136 4.09 7.26 13.35
C VAL A 136 3.87 6.25 14.45
N SER A 137 4.93 5.72 15.02
CA SER A 137 4.86 4.72 16.08
C SER A 137 5.63 5.16 17.31
N TYR A 138 5.12 4.77 18.45
CA TYR A 138 5.79 4.88 19.72
C TYR A 138 5.66 3.57 20.47
N SER A 139 6.74 3.10 21.10
CA SER A 139 6.68 1.98 22.02
C SER A 139 7.50 2.24 23.29
N LEU A 140 7.02 1.72 24.40
CA LEU A 140 7.64 1.79 25.71
C LEU A 140 7.69 0.40 26.33
N GLN A 141 8.91 -0.12 26.51
CA GLN A 141 9.16 -1.36 27.26
C GLN A 141 9.31 -1.03 28.74
N ALA A 142 8.21 -0.95 29.47
CA ALA A 142 8.22 -0.57 30.90
C ALA A 142 8.95 -1.61 31.77
N SER A 143 8.73 -2.91 31.49
CA SER A 143 9.40 -4.03 32.15
C SER A 143 9.56 -5.21 31.17
N LYS A 144 10.14 -6.34 31.60
CA LYS A 144 10.25 -7.55 30.78
C LYS A 144 8.88 -8.08 30.29
N ASN A 145 7.82 -7.81 31.07
CA ASN A 145 6.47 -8.34 30.79
C ASN A 145 5.45 -7.23 30.49
N SER A 146 5.87 -5.98 30.36
CA SER A 146 4.97 -4.85 30.09
C SER A 146 5.50 -4.02 28.95
N LEU A 147 4.73 -4.03 27.86
CA LEU A 147 4.99 -3.28 26.64
C LEU A 147 3.76 -2.44 26.32
N PHE A 148 3.95 -1.14 26.18
CA PHE A 148 2.96 -0.24 25.58
C PHE A 148 3.39 0.12 24.16
N SER A 149 2.47 0.11 23.21
CA SER A 149 2.71 0.67 21.89
C SER A 149 1.51 1.43 21.36
N ALA A 150 1.78 2.49 20.62
CA ALA A 150 0.82 3.29 19.90
C ALA A 150 1.29 3.48 18.46
N THR A 151 0.42 3.25 17.49
CA THR A 151 0.73 3.47 16.08
C THR A 151 -0.38 4.29 15.45
N PHE A 152 -0.04 5.49 14.99
CA PHE A 152 -0.91 6.33 14.19
C PHE A 152 -0.57 6.13 12.72
N ARG A 153 -1.60 5.92 11.89
CA ARG A 153 -1.48 5.84 10.43
C ARG A 153 -2.42 6.82 9.76
N LEU A 154 -1.91 7.48 8.75
CA LEU A 154 -2.71 8.32 7.86
C LEU A 154 -2.51 7.83 6.44
N ARG A 155 -3.57 7.34 5.82
CA ARG A 155 -3.57 6.92 4.41
C ARG A 155 -4.39 7.90 3.60
N GLY A 156 -3.85 8.31 2.47
CA GLY A 156 -4.53 9.21 1.55
C GLY A 156 -4.40 8.77 0.11
N ASN A 157 -5.44 9.06 -0.64
CA ASN A 157 -5.48 8.91 -2.08
C ASN A 157 -6.12 10.16 -2.67
N ASN A 158 -5.49 10.71 -3.69
CA ASN A 158 -6.05 11.79 -4.49
C ASN A 158 -5.94 11.41 -5.96
N GLN A 159 -7.08 11.22 -6.60
CA GLN A 159 -7.23 10.85 -8.00
C GLN A 159 -8.13 11.90 -8.66
N PRO A 160 -7.53 13.04 -9.10
CA PRO A 160 -8.28 14.14 -9.66
C PRO A 160 -8.88 13.81 -11.01
N ASN A 161 -8.23 12.95 -11.77
CA ASN A 161 -8.70 12.44 -13.05
C ASN A 161 -8.16 11.03 -13.27
N TRP A 162 -9.04 10.15 -13.70
CA TRP A 162 -8.74 8.83 -14.21
C TRP A 162 -9.77 8.54 -15.29
N ASP A 163 -9.51 9.17 -16.44
CA ASP A 163 -10.52 9.28 -17.47
C ASP A 163 -10.23 8.30 -18.60
N TYR A 164 -11.28 7.71 -19.15
CA TYR A 164 -11.26 7.02 -20.42
C TYR A 164 -12.22 7.72 -21.37
N GLN A 165 -11.83 7.87 -22.61
CA GLN A 165 -12.66 8.40 -23.66
C GLN A 165 -12.49 7.59 -24.93
N GLY A 166 -13.47 7.60 -25.80
CA GLY A 166 -13.43 6.84 -27.03
C GLY A 166 -14.80 6.74 -27.68
N VAL A 167 -14.93 5.76 -28.56
CA VAL A 167 -16.19 5.47 -29.25
C VAL A 167 -16.65 4.06 -28.93
N LEU A 168 -17.95 3.90 -28.84
CA LEU A 168 -18.64 2.63 -28.63
C LEU A 168 -19.56 2.37 -29.82
N TYR A 169 -19.50 1.19 -30.39
CA TYR A 169 -20.35 0.81 -31.52
C TYR A 169 -20.61 -0.70 -31.55
N ASN A 170 -21.67 -1.09 -32.23
CA ASN A 170 -21.95 -2.49 -32.51
C ASN A 170 -21.37 -2.87 -33.90
N VAL A 171 -20.70 -4.02 -33.97
CA VAL A 171 -20.05 -4.48 -35.24
C VAL A 171 -21.04 -4.64 -36.38
N ASN A 172 -22.30 -4.97 -36.06
CA ASN A 172 -23.35 -5.15 -37.06
C ASN A 172 -24.03 -3.83 -37.49
N ASP A 173 -23.72 -2.73 -36.83
CA ASP A 173 -24.26 -1.39 -37.12
C ASP A 173 -23.24 -0.32 -36.74
N GLU A 174 -22.24 -0.13 -37.59
CA GLU A 174 -21.19 0.88 -37.38
C GLU A 174 -21.70 2.32 -37.54
N THR A 175 -22.94 2.50 -37.97
CA THR A 175 -23.55 3.84 -38.09
C THR A 175 -24.02 4.39 -36.75
N ASP A 176 -24.23 3.54 -35.76
CA ASP A 176 -24.65 3.90 -34.40
C ASP A 176 -23.43 4.00 -33.47
N MET A 177 -22.52 4.91 -33.80
CA MET A 177 -21.37 5.22 -32.92
C MET A 177 -21.74 6.21 -31.87
N VAL A 178 -21.40 5.87 -30.60
CA VAL A 178 -21.61 6.71 -29.44
C VAL A 178 -20.28 7.13 -28.86
N ASN A 179 -20.09 8.44 -28.65
CA ASN A 179 -18.93 8.93 -27.90
C ASN A 179 -19.08 8.53 -26.45
N MET A 180 -18.05 7.85 -25.93
CA MET A 180 -17.97 7.43 -24.56
C MET A 180 -16.98 8.32 -23.79
N ILE A 181 -17.39 8.79 -22.63
CA ILE A 181 -16.55 9.48 -21.68
C ILE A 181 -16.82 8.88 -20.28
N ASP A 182 -15.82 8.22 -19.75
CA ASP A 182 -15.84 7.67 -18.38
C ASP A 182 -14.88 8.49 -17.53
N ARG A 183 -15.41 9.24 -16.59
CA ARG A 183 -14.65 10.13 -15.70
C ARG A 183 -14.70 9.65 -14.28
N THR A 184 -13.54 9.31 -13.75
CA THR A 184 -13.41 8.88 -12.36
C THR A 184 -12.60 9.90 -11.55
N LYS A 185 -13.22 10.41 -10.48
CA LYS A 185 -12.55 11.23 -9.46
C LYS A 185 -12.72 10.57 -8.11
N ASN A 186 -11.64 10.44 -7.39
CA ASN A 186 -11.66 9.83 -6.07
C ASN A 186 -10.64 10.51 -5.16
N SER A 187 -11.08 10.96 -3.99
CA SER A 187 -10.19 11.50 -2.97
C SER A 187 -10.67 11.07 -1.60
N TRP A 188 -9.77 10.54 -0.81
CA TRP A 188 -10.08 10.17 0.56
C TRP A 188 -8.83 10.23 1.43
N THR A 189 -9.07 10.42 2.72
CA THR A 189 -8.05 10.35 3.77
C THR A 189 -8.61 9.53 4.92
N ARG A 190 -7.83 8.56 5.39
CA ARG A 190 -8.22 7.60 6.44
C ARG A 190 -7.18 7.59 7.55
N PRO A 191 -7.44 8.23 8.69
CA PRO A 191 -6.65 8.06 9.88
C PRO A 191 -6.99 6.75 10.59
N SER A 192 -6.02 6.15 11.25
CA SER A 192 -6.22 5.05 12.20
C SER A 192 -5.24 5.16 13.36
N LEU A 193 -5.65 4.71 14.53
CA LEU A 193 -4.83 4.63 15.73
C LEU A 193 -4.96 3.23 16.32
N ASP A 194 -3.83 2.56 16.48
CA ASP A 194 -3.72 1.27 17.15
C ASP A 194 -3.00 1.46 18.49
N LEU A 195 -3.59 0.97 19.55
CA LEU A 195 -3.02 0.97 20.88
C LEU A 195 -2.90 -0.48 21.36
N TYR A 196 -1.77 -0.78 21.97
CA TYR A 196 -1.49 -2.10 22.57
C TYR A 196 -0.84 -1.92 23.93
N TYR A 197 -1.32 -2.70 24.90
CA TYR A 197 -0.75 -2.78 26.26
C TYR A 197 -0.70 -4.23 26.73
#